data_db8b51545a72a6e9050ce5d17f1f1f83
#
_entry.id   db8b51545a72a6e9050ce5d17f1f1f83
#
_cell.length_a   1.000
_cell.length_b   1.000
_cell.length_c   1.000
_cell.angle_alpha   90.00
_cell.angle_beta   90.00
_cell.angle_gamma   90.00
#
_symmetry.space_group_name_H-M   'P 1'
#
loop_
_entity.id
_entity.type
_entity.pdbx_description
1 polymer ?
#
loop_
_entity_poly.entity_id
_entity_poly.type
_entity_poly.pdbx_seq_one_letter_code
_entity_poly.pdbx_strand_id
1 'polypeptide(L)'
;MMKKFENTGLLLARILMPILFITAGWGKISGYAGTQQYMEAMGVPGFLLPLVILLEFGGGLAILFGFLTRFTALFTAGFTVLTAFMFHSNFAEGVNQLMFMKNLSIAGGFLVLGLVGPGAYSIDALISRKAQPALAR
;
A
#
# COMPACT_ATOMS: atom_id res chain seq x y z
N MET A 1 -19.68 18.41 11.63
CA MET A 1 -20.24 17.31 10.82
C MET A 1 -19.29 16.87 9.71
N MET A 2 -18.77 17.75 8.85
CA MET A 2 -17.84 17.46 7.76
C MET A 2 -16.59 16.70 8.21
N LYS A 3 -15.85 17.17 9.23
CA LYS A 3 -14.64 16.49 9.74
C LYS A 3 -14.89 15.04 10.19
N LYS A 4 -16.05 14.75 10.78
CA LYS A 4 -16.41 13.38 11.18
C LYS A 4 -16.64 12.50 9.96
N PHE A 5 -17.29 13.02 8.94
CA PHE A 5 -17.51 12.33 7.67
C PHE A 5 -16.18 12.04 6.94
N GLU A 6 -15.28 13.02 6.87
CA GLU A 6 -13.94 12.88 6.30
C GLU A 6 -13.12 11.81 7.04
N ASN A 7 -13.10 11.84 8.36
CA ASN A 7 -12.37 10.85 9.16
C ASN A 7 -12.91 9.43 8.99
N THR A 8 -14.24 9.27 8.86
CA THR A 8 -14.86 7.97 8.59
C THR A 8 -14.51 7.50 7.18
N GLY A 9 -14.55 8.38 6.19
CA GLY A 9 -14.15 8.08 4.82
C GLY A 9 -12.68 7.64 4.73
N LEU A 10 -11.78 8.34 5.42
CA LEU A 10 -10.36 7.97 5.47
C LEU A 10 -10.13 6.62 6.18
N LEU A 11 -10.90 6.33 7.24
CA LEU A 11 -10.85 5.02 7.89
C LEU A 11 -11.28 3.91 6.92
N LEU A 12 -12.39 4.09 6.21
CA LEU A 12 -12.86 3.13 5.21
C LEU A 12 -11.86 2.94 4.08
N ALA A 13 -11.26 4.02 3.57
CA ALA A 13 -10.21 3.93 2.56
C ALA A 13 -9.01 3.09 3.05
N ARG A 14 -8.57 3.32 4.29
CA ARG A 14 -7.47 2.55 4.92
C ARG A 14 -7.81 1.10 5.21
N ILE A 15 -9.08 0.74 5.30
CA ILE A 15 -9.51 -0.66 5.41
C ILE A 15 -9.53 -1.30 4.02
N LEU A 16 -10.13 -0.64 3.03
CA LEU A 16 -10.39 -1.23 1.72
C LEU A 16 -9.13 -1.31 0.84
N MET A 17 -8.34 -0.23 0.77
CA MET A 17 -7.21 -0.14 -0.15
C MET A 17 -6.09 -1.16 0.14
N PRO A 18 -5.67 -1.40 1.39
CA PRO A 18 -4.56 -2.31 1.66
C PRO A 18 -4.93 -3.79 1.64
N ILE A 19 -6.21 -4.17 1.57
CA ILE A 19 -6.63 -5.58 1.56
C ILE A 19 -5.91 -6.35 0.46
N LEU A 20 -5.83 -5.80 -0.74
CA LEU A 20 -5.14 -6.43 -1.86
C LEU A 20 -3.67 -6.69 -1.55
N PHE A 21 -2.98 -5.73 -0.94
CA PHE A 21 -1.55 -5.83 -0.61
C PHE A 21 -1.30 -6.80 0.54
N ILE A 22 -2.14 -6.77 1.57
CA ILE A 22 -2.06 -7.73 2.69
C ILE A 22 -2.25 -9.16 2.19
N THR A 23 -3.27 -9.40 1.37
CA THR A 23 -3.54 -10.73 0.80
C THR A 23 -2.47 -11.16 -0.19
N ALA A 24 -1.97 -10.26 -1.04
CA ALA A 24 -0.89 -10.54 -1.97
C ALA A 24 0.43 -10.86 -1.25
N GLY A 25 0.78 -10.06 -0.23
CA GLY A 25 1.97 -10.31 0.58
C GLY A 25 1.89 -11.63 1.35
N TRP A 26 0.73 -11.95 1.93
CA TRP A 26 0.50 -13.25 2.56
C TRP A 26 0.65 -14.42 1.58
N GLY A 27 0.09 -14.29 0.37
CA GLY A 27 0.23 -15.29 -0.69
C GLY A 27 1.69 -15.52 -1.09
N LYS A 28 2.51 -14.45 -1.09
CA LYS A 28 3.95 -14.55 -1.37
C LYS A 28 4.72 -15.24 -0.23
N ILE A 29 4.31 -15.03 1.01
CA ILE A 29 4.88 -15.77 2.16
C ILE A 29 4.58 -17.26 2.04
N SER A 30 3.33 -17.62 1.75
CA SER A 30 2.88 -19.00 1.64
C SER A 30 3.45 -19.72 0.41
N GLY A 31 3.59 -19.02 -0.71
CA GLY A 31 4.13 -19.52 -1.99
C GLY A 31 5.51 -18.96 -2.33
N TYR A 32 6.39 -18.83 -1.36
CA TYR A 32 7.67 -18.11 -1.49
C TYR A 32 8.52 -18.58 -2.68
N ALA A 33 8.81 -19.89 -2.77
CA ALA A 33 9.63 -20.44 -3.83
C ALA A 33 9.03 -20.22 -5.24
N GLY A 34 7.73 -20.41 -5.40
CA GLY A 34 7.03 -20.18 -6.66
C GLY A 34 7.02 -18.70 -7.06
N THR A 35 6.85 -17.81 -6.09
CA THR A 35 6.93 -16.36 -6.33
C THR A 35 8.34 -15.94 -6.75
N GLN A 36 9.35 -16.50 -6.12
CA GLN A 36 10.75 -16.23 -6.43
C GLN A 36 11.08 -16.63 -7.88
N GLN A 37 10.64 -17.83 -8.29
CA GLN A 37 10.80 -18.33 -9.67
C GLN A 37 10.05 -17.43 -10.68
N TYR A 38 8.84 -16.99 -10.34
CA TYR A 38 8.08 -16.08 -11.20
C TYR A 38 8.78 -14.74 -11.38
N MET A 39 9.31 -14.15 -10.30
CA MET A 39 10.08 -12.90 -10.38
C MET A 39 11.30 -13.05 -11.29
N GLU A 40 12.06 -14.13 -11.12
CA GLU A 40 13.25 -14.42 -11.94
C GLU A 40 12.89 -14.62 -13.41
N ALA A 41 11.79 -15.29 -13.72
CA ALA A 41 11.29 -15.44 -15.08
C ALA A 41 10.89 -14.09 -15.73
N MET A 42 10.50 -13.11 -14.91
CA MET A 42 10.18 -11.74 -15.35
C MET A 42 11.43 -10.81 -15.33
N GLY A 43 12.62 -11.35 -15.08
CA GLY A 43 13.87 -10.58 -15.04
C GLY A 43 14.07 -9.77 -13.73
N VAL A 44 13.31 -10.09 -12.69
CA VAL A 44 13.43 -9.46 -11.38
C VAL A 44 14.18 -10.40 -10.42
N PRO A 45 15.28 -9.96 -9.80
CA PRO A 45 16.04 -10.81 -8.89
C PRO A 45 15.20 -11.37 -7.74
N GLY A 46 15.18 -12.69 -7.57
CA GLY A 46 14.38 -13.38 -6.55
C GLY A 46 14.76 -13.01 -5.12
N PHE A 47 15.99 -12.55 -4.86
CA PHE A 47 16.42 -12.08 -3.54
C PHE A 47 15.70 -10.80 -3.06
N LEU A 48 15.00 -10.08 -3.95
CA LEU A 48 14.19 -8.93 -3.60
C LEU A 48 12.83 -9.30 -2.98
N LEU A 49 12.45 -10.57 -3.03
CA LEU A 49 11.14 -11.03 -2.53
C LEU A 49 10.87 -10.67 -1.06
N PRO A 50 11.82 -10.80 -0.11
CA PRO A 50 11.60 -10.34 1.27
C PRO A 50 11.23 -8.86 1.38
N LEU A 51 11.84 -8.00 0.55
CA LEU A 51 11.54 -6.58 0.49
C LEU A 51 10.13 -6.33 -0.06
N VAL A 52 9.73 -7.07 -1.10
CA VAL A 52 8.38 -7.01 -1.68
C VAL A 52 7.33 -7.43 -0.64
N ILE A 53 7.57 -8.51 0.10
CA ILE A 53 6.69 -8.98 1.17
C ILE A 53 6.59 -7.92 2.29
N LEU A 54 7.71 -7.34 2.71
CA LEU A 54 7.71 -6.29 3.72
C LEU A 54 6.86 -5.10 3.29
N LEU A 55 6.98 -4.68 2.04
CA LEU A 55 6.21 -3.56 1.49
C LEU A 55 4.72 -3.90 1.36
N GLU A 56 4.38 -5.04 0.79
CA GLU A 56 2.99 -5.43 0.58
C GLU A 56 2.30 -5.81 1.88
N PHE A 57 2.82 -6.77 2.61
CA PHE A 57 2.21 -7.27 3.85
C PHE A 57 2.41 -6.27 5.00
N GLY A 58 3.64 -5.88 5.28
CA GLY A 58 3.98 -4.93 6.34
C GLY A 58 3.43 -3.53 6.07
N GLY A 59 3.62 -3.02 4.85
CA GLY A 59 3.10 -1.72 4.42
C GLY A 59 1.57 -1.70 4.39
N GLY A 60 0.93 -2.77 3.94
CA GLY A 60 -0.51 -2.94 3.97
C GLY A 60 -1.08 -2.88 5.39
N LEU A 61 -0.48 -3.59 6.35
CA LEU A 61 -0.85 -3.54 7.76
C LEU A 61 -0.61 -2.14 8.36
N ALA A 62 0.50 -1.49 8.03
CA ALA A 62 0.78 -0.14 8.49
C ALA A 62 -0.30 0.86 8.03
N ILE A 63 -0.74 0.78 6.78
CA ILE A 63 -1.83 1.60 6.24
C ILE A 63 -3.15 1.27 6.93
N LEU A 64 -3.47 -0.01 7.12
CA LEU A 64 -4.70 -0.44 7.79
C LEU A 64 -4.83 0.19 9.18
N PHE A 65 -3.79 0.12 9.99
CA PHE A 65 -3.76 0.68 11.34
C PHE A 65 -3.47 2.19 11.37
N GLY A 66 -3.09 2.78 10.26
CA GLY A 66 -2.77 4.21 10.17
C GLY A 66 -1.47 4.56 10.87
N PHE A 67 -0.43 3.76 10.66
CA PHE A 67 0.92 3.97 11.18
C PHE A 67 1.88 4.36 10.04
N LEU A 68 2.61 5.46 10.23
CA LEU A 68 3.47 6.06 9.19
C LEU A 68 2.74 6.21 7.85
N THR A 69 1.47 6.56 7.89
CA THR A 69 0.52 6.41 6.78
C THR A 69 0.95 7.19 5.55
N ARG A 70 1.37 8.44 5.72
CA ARG A 70 1.77 9.29 4.58
C ARG A 70 2.95 8.69 3.82
N PHE A 71 4.00 8.32 4.56
CA PHE A 71 5.20 7.72 3.98
C PHE A 71 4.89 6.38 3.29
N THR A 72 4.21 5.49 4.00
CA THR A 72 3.89 4.15 3.49
C THR A 72 2.97 4.21 2.28
N ALA A 73 1.97 5.09 2.28
CA ALA A 73 1.04 5.26 1.17
C ALA A 73 1.75 5.79 -0.09
N LEU A 74 2.60 6.82 0.04
CA LEU A 74 3.37 7.35 -1.08
C LEU A 74 4.34 6.32 -1.65
N PHE A 75 5.00 5.56 -0.78
CA PHE A 75 5.91 4.50 -1.19
C PHE A 75 5.16 3.37 -1.91
N THR A 76 4.00 2.95 -1.38
CA THR A 76 3.14 1.94 -2.01
C THR A 76 2.61 2.41 -3.36
N ALA A 77 2.24 3.70 -3.50
CA ALA A 77 1.84 4.27 -4.78
C ALA A 77 2.95 4.12 -5.84
N GLY A 78 4.17 4.52 -5.51
CA GLY A 78 5.33 4.39 -6.40
C GLY A 78 5.64 2.94 -6.76
N PHE A 79 5.63 2.05 -5.78
CA PHE A 79 5.81 0.61 -5.96
C PHE A 79 4.76 0.02 -6.89
N THR A 80 3.49 0.40 -6.74
CA THR A 80 2.39 -0.10 -7.55
C THR A 80 2.52 0.33 -9.02
N VAL A 81 2.96 1.57 -9.26
CA VAL A 81 3.28 2.03 -10.62
C VAL A 81 4.46 1.24 -11.19
N LEU A 82 5.53 1.07 -10.42
CA LEU A 82 6.71 0.31 -10.85
C LEU A 82 6.34 -1.12 -11.25
N THR A 83 5.58 -1.82 -10.42
CA THR A 83 5.14 -3.20 -10.71
C THR A 83 4.20 -3.29 -11.90
N ALA A 84 3.39 -2.26 -12.18
CA ALA A 84 2.58 -2.21 -13.41
C ALA A 84 3.47 -2.29 -14.65
N PHE A 85 4.54 -1.51 -14.69
CA PHE A 85 5.48 -1.53 -15.83
C PHE A 85 6.29 -2.82 -15.89
N MET A 86 6.72 -3.36 -14.75
CA MET A 86 7.58 -4.55 -14.73
C MET A 86 6.83 -5.85 -15.07
N PHE A 87 5.60 -6.00 -14.60
CA PHE A 87 4.87 -7.27 -14.70
C PHE A 87 3.66 -7.25 -15.66
N HIS A 88 3.16 -6.09 -16.03
CA HIS A 88 1.90 -5.95 -16.77
C HIS A 88 2.00 -5.05 -18.01
N SER A 89 3.20 -4.79 -18.52
CA SER A 89 3.38 -3.94 -19.72
C SER A 89 3.18 -4.68 -21.05
N ASN A 90 3.17 -6.00 -21.04
CA ASN A 90 2.89 -6.77 -22.25
C ASN A 90 1.37 -6.87 -22.53
N PHE A 91 0.83 -5.89 -23.25
CA PHE A 91 -0.59 -5.78 -23.55
C PHE A 91 -1.09 -6.77 -24.62
N ALA A 92 -0.20 -7.53 -25.25
CA ALA A 92 -0.60 -8.65 -26.10
C ALA A 92 -1.37 -9.72 -25.32
N GLU A 93 -1.09 -9.84 -24.03
CA GLU A 93 -1.90 -10.60 -23.08
C GLU A 93 -2.97 -9.68 -22.51
N GLY A 94 -4.24 -9.82 -22.93
CA GLY A 94 -5.33 -8.91 -22.58
C GLY A 94 -5.55 -8.69 -21.08
N VAL A 95 -5.21 -9.68 -20.25
CA VAL A 95 -5.25 -9.60 -18.78
C VAL A 95 -4.25 -8.55 -18.25
N ASN A 96 -3.10 -8.40 -18.89
CA ASN A 96 -2.07 -7.45 -18.45
C ASN A 96 -2.52 -6.00 -18.62
N GLN A 97 -3.27 -5.67 -19.65
CA GLN A 97 -3.83 -4.35 -19.82
C GLN A 97 -4.73 -3.97 -18.63
N LEU A 98 -5.62 -4.88 -18.23
CA LEU A 98 -6.51 -4.67 -17.08
C LEU A 98 -5.71 -4.51 -15.79
N MET A 99 -4.70 -5.36 -15.56
CA MET A 99 -3.85 -5.31 -14.37
C MET A 99 -3.04 -4.02 -14.33
N PHE A 100 -2.51 -3.56 -15.45
CA PHE A 100 -1.81 -2.29 -15.56
C PHE A 100 -2.72 -1.11 -15.16
N MET A 101 -3.91 -1.02 -15.76
CA MET A 101 -4.86 0.05 -15.47
C MET A 101 -5.34 0.01 -14.01
N LYS A 102 -5.57 -1.19 -13.47
CA LYS A 102 -5.89 -1.39 -12.05
C LYS A 102 -4.79 -0.84 -11.13
N ASN A 103 -3.54 -1.14 -11.43
CA ASN A 103 -2.41 -0.65 -10.64
C ASN A 103 -2.31 0.88 -10.68
N LEU A 104 -2.53 1.51 -11.83
CA LEU A 104 -2.56 2.98 -11.90
C LEU A 104 -3.67 3.57 -11.04
N SER A 105 -4.87 2.98 -11.06
CA SER A 105 -5.99 3.43 -10.24
C SER A 105 -5.72 3.29 -8.74
N ILE A 106 -5.12 2.17 -8.33
CA ILE A 106 -4.71 1.91 -6.94
C ILE A 106 -3.63 2.89 -6.51
N ALA A 107 -2.63 3.14 -7.34
CA ALA A 107 -1.57 4.10 -7.07
C ALA A 107 -2.14 5.52 -6.86
N GLY A 108 -3.12 5.93 -7.67
CA GLY A 108 -3.84 7.19 -7.50
C GLY A 108 -4.51 7.30 -6.12
N GLY A 109 -5.17 6.23 -5.66
CA GLY A 109 -5.78 6.18 -4.33
C GLY A 109 -4.75 6.33 -3.21
N PHE A 110 -3.64 5.61 -3.27
CA PHE A 110 -2.56 5.73 -2.28
C PHE A 110 -1.87 7.09 -2.33
N LEU A 111 -1.74 7.69 -3.50
CA LEU A 111 -1.21 9.04 -3.63
C LEU A 111 -2.09 10.05 -2.87
N VAL A 112 -3.41 10.00 -3.06
CA VAL A 112 -4.35 10.85 -2.32
C VAL A 112 -4.24 10.60 -0.82
N LEU A 113 -4.24 9.34 -0.38
CA LEU A 113 -4.09 8.99 1.04
C LEU A 113 -2.77 9.52 1.63
N GLY A 114 -1.67 9.44 0.89
CA GLY A 114 -0.38 9.96 1.31
C GLY A 114 -0.36 11.48 1.46
N LEU A 115 -1.05 12.20 0.61
CA LEU A 115 -1.16 13.67 0.66
C LEU A 115 -2.11 14.13 1.76
N VAL A 116 -3.29 13.53 1.87
CA VAL A 116 -4.32 13.90 2.86
C VAL A 116 -3.94 13.41 4.26
N GLY A 117 -3.43 12.19 4.38
CA GLY A 117 -3.06 11.55 5.65
C GLY A 117 -4.12 10.61 6.20
N PRO A 118 -3.87 10.02 7.39
CA PRO A 118 -4.63 8.88 7.89
C PRO A 118 -6.00 9.20 8.51
N GLY A 119 -6.28 10.47 8.79
CA GLY A 119 -7.46 10.88 9.56
C GLY A 119 -7.33 10.63 11.08
N ALA A 120 -8.36 11.04 11.81
CA ALA A 120 -8.34 11.02 13.28
C ALA A 120 -8.37 9.62 13.91
N TYR A 121 -8.85 8.62 13.17
CA TYR A 121 -8.97 7.22 13.63
C TYR A 121 -7.75 6.41 13.21
N SER A 122 -6.55 6.80 13.68
CA SER A 122 -5.27 6.20 13.29
C SER A 122 -4.25 6.21 14.43
N ILE A 123 -3.26 5.34 14.35
CA ILE A 123 -2.13 5.33 15.29
C ILE A 123 -1.34 6.65 15.17
N ASP A 124 -1.13 7.17 13.97
CA ASP A 124 -0.45 8.45 13.75
C ASP A 124 -1.13 9.61 14.52
N ALA A 125 -2.48 9.63 14.50
CA ALA A 125 -3.25 10.62 15.24
C ALA A 125 -3.12 10.45 16.77
N LEU A 126 -3.06 9.22 17.27
CA LEU A 126 -2.86 8.93 18.69
C LEU A 126 -1.47 9.39 19.16
N ILE A 127 -0.43 9.13 18.36
CA ILE A 127 0.95 9.55 18.65
C ILE A 127 1.02 11.08 18.68
N SER A 128 0.46 11.76 17.68
CA SER A 128 0.45 13.23 17.58
C SER A 128 -0.26 13.89 18.75
N ARG A 129 -1.38 13.32 19.21
CA ARG A 129 -2.11 13.85 20.39
C ARG A 129 -1.32 13.72 21.69
N LYS A 130 -0.54 12.64 21.85
CA LYS A 130 0.31 12.43 23.02
C LYS A 130 1.51 13.37 23.04
N ALA A 131 2.00 13.80 21.89
CA ALA A 131 3.13 14.72 21.77
C ALA A 131 2.77 16.20 22.09
N GLN A 132 1.51 16.61 21.93
CA GLN A 132 1.04 17.98 22.15
C GLN A 132 0.91 18.43 23.61
N PRO A 133 0.59 17.60 24.63
CA PRO A 133 0.43 18.08 26.01
C PRO A 133 1.70 18.61 26.66
N ALA A 134 2.87 18.30 26.14
CA ALA A 134 4.15 18.74 26.71
C ALA A 134 4.53 20.20 26.37
N LEU A 135 3.87 20.82 25.38
CA LEU A 135 4.18 22.20 24.93
C LEU A 135 3.17 23.24 25.42
N ALA A 136 2.11 22.83 26.12
CA ALA A 136 1.06 23.71 26.65
C ALA A 136 1.15 23.99 28.16
N ARG A 137 2.30 23.70 28.77
CA ARG A 137 2.56 24.03 30.20
C ARG A 137 3.74 24.94 30.36
#